data_f46b332c67444c6eff93b4f25c8cc75c
#
_entry.id   f46b332c67444c6eff93b4f25c8cc75c
#
_cell.length_a   1.000
_cell.length_b   1.000
_cell.length_c   1.000
_cell.angle_alpha   90.00
_cell.angle_beta   90.00
_cell.angle_gamma   90.00
#
_symmetry.space_group_name_H-M   'P 1'
#
loop_
_entity.id
_entity.type
_entity.pdbx_description
1 polymer ?
#
loop_
_entity_poly.entity_id
_entity_poly.type
_entity_poly.pdbx_seq_one_letter_code
_entity_poly.pdbx_strand_id
1 'polypeptide(L)'
;MPTRSTPTERQKRLGAELRKMRLAAGAPTEYAAGLLGIDRTRLSNMESGIRPFSPDRVRTLACNYSCTDDGYIEALVAMTSTKERGWWERHRGTLPSGLLDIAELEWHATRVRTAQVMHAPGLLQTEDYARGVFTAVLPPLTRLEVELRVAHRMERRQVLERPSPLPYIAYVHEAVLRMPYGGTEATQQQLKYLCSQSERENIEVRVIPTSTGGFPGAGHALLYADGAVPQLDTVQLDSAHGPEFTHADAQLTKYRSHLNWMDGAAMTSAASRDLIRKIARDL
;
A
#
# COMPACT_ATOMS: atom_id res chain seq x y z
N MET A 1 -22.12 2.21 -24.32
CA MET A 1 -21.67 3.28 -23.41
C MET A 1 -20.41 2.76 -22.71
N PRO A 2 -19.29 3.47 -22.65
CA PRO A 2 -18.16 3.00 -21.88
C PRO A 2 -18.60 2.86 -20.43
N THR A 3 -18.40 1.66 -19.85
CA THR A 3 -18.63 1.38 -18.44
C THR A 3 -17.88 2.42 -17.61
N ARG A 4 -18.58 3.15 -16.74
CA ARG A 4 -17.95 4.07 -15.77
C ARG A 4 -16.91 3.27 -15.01
N SER A 5 -15.64 3.54 -15.24
CA SER A 5 -14.56 2.92 -14.45
C SER A 5 -14.73 3.34 -13.00
N THR A 6 -14.73 2.39 -12.08
CA THR A 6 -14.68 2.66 -10.65
C THR A 6 -13.45 3.52 -10.36
N PRO A 7 -13.57 4.63 -9.59
CA PRO A 7 -12.41 5.46 -9.26
C PRO A 7 -11.38 4.67 -8.47
N THR A 8 -10.08 4.91 -8.72
CA THR A 8 -8.99 4.32 -7.95
C THR A 8 -8.97 4.89 -6.52
N GLU A 9 -8.33 4.17 -5.60
CA GLU A 9 -8.16 4.69 -4.22
C GLU A 9 -7.38 6.00 -4.20
N ARG A 10 -6.42 6.20 -5.11
CA ARG A 10 -5.70 7.46 -5.28
C ARG A 10 -6.62 8.61 -5.70
N GLN A 11 -7.56 8.37 -6.62
CA GLN A 11 -8.55 9.38 -7.03
C GLN A 11 -9.53 9.73 -5.91
N LYS A 12 -10.01 8.72 -5.18
CA LYS A 12 -10.86 8.92 -3.99
C LYS A 12 -10.11 9.70 -2.92
N ARG A 13 -8.83 9.38 -2.70
CA ARG A 13 -7.98 10.08 -1.74
C ARG A 13 -7.86 11.57 -2.06
N LEU A 14 -7.53 11.93 -3.29
CA LEU A 14 -7.44 13.32 -3.71
C LEU A 14 -8.76 14.07 -3.47
N GLY A 15 -9.87 13.47 -3.86
CA GLY A 15 -11.20 14.06 -3.64
C GLY A 15 -11.52 14.24 -2.14
N ALA A 16 -11.19 13.26 -1.31
CA ALA A 16 -11.40 13.30 0.13
C ALA A 16 -10.57 14.40 0.81
N GLU A 17 -9.31 14.60 0.38
CA GLU A 17 -8.45 15.65 0.93
C GLU A 17 -8.96 17.05 0.58
N LEU A 18 -9.38 17.28 -0.66
CA LEU A 18 -9.98 18.57 -1.04
C LEU A 18 -11.30 18.82 -0.32
N ARG A 19 -12.11 17.78 -0.11
CA ARG A 19 -13.32 17.89 0.73
C ARG A 19 -12.99 18.19 2.19
N LYS A 20 -11.97 17.53 2.77
CA LYS A 20 -11.48 17.80 4.14
C LYS A 20 -11.06 19.26 4.27
N MET A 21 -10.30 19.77 3.31
CA MET A 21 -9.85 21.15 3.26
C MET A 21 -11.03 22.13 3.17
N ARG A 22 -12.02 21.84 2.30
CA ARG A 22 -13.25 22.63 2.16
C ARG A 22 -14.04 22.72 3.47
N LEU A 23 -14.23 21.56 4.12
CA LEU A 23 -14.96 21.50 5.41
C LEU A 23 -14.23 22.24 6.51
N ALA A 24 -12.90 22.14 6.58
CA ALA A 24 -12.08 22.88 7.55
C ALA A 24 -12.18 24.39 7.35
N ALA A 25 -12.30 24.86 6.10
CA ALA A 25 -12.54 26.27 5.79
C ALA A 25 -14.00 26.72 5.98
N GLY A 26 -14.91 25.83 6.40
CA GLY A 26 -16.34 26.14 6.54
C GLY A 26 -17.04 26.48 5.20
N ALA A 27 -16.42 26.13 4.06
CA ALA A 27 -16.93 26.51 2.74
C ALA A 27 -18.10 25.59 2.31
N PRO A 28 -19.30 26.14 2.00
CA PRO A 28 -20.40 25.36 1.45
C PRO A 28 -20.05 24.78 0.06
N THR A 29 -20.66 23.65 -0.29
CA THR A 29 -20.45 23.00 -1.59
C THR A 29 -20.80 23.91 -2.76
N GLU A 30 -21.88 24.71 -2.62
CA GLU A 30 -22.32 25.69 -3.63
C GLU A 30 -21.26 26.77 -3.89
N TYR A 31 -20.67 27.30 -2.83
CA TYR A 31 -19.60 28.28 -2.93
C TYR A 31 -18.39 27.70 -3.69
N ALA A 32 -17.93 26.53 -3.28
CA ALA A 32 -16.80 25.85 -3.89
C ALA A 32 -17.05 25.47 -5.37
N ALA A 33 -18.28 25.06 -5.70
CA ALA A 33 -18.68 24.80 -7.07
C ALA A 33 -18.67 26.09 -7.91
N GLY A 34 -19.15 27.20 -7.34
CA GLY A 34 -19.11 28.52 -7.96
C GLY A 34 -17.70 29.01 -8.29
N LEU A 35 -16.72 28.78 -7.41
CA LEU A 35 -15.30 29.09 -7.66
C LEU A 35 -14.73 28.39 -8.89
N LEU A 36 -15.24 27.21 -9.20
CA LEU A 36 -14.79 26.41 -10.34
C LEU A 36 -15.68 26.57 -11.59
N GLY A 37 -16.75 27.38 -11.52
CA GLY A 37 -17.71 27.52 -12.61
C GLY A 37 -18.43 26.21 -12.96
N ILE A 38 -18.74 25.38 -11.97
CA ILE A 38 -19.42 24.08 -12.11
C ILE A 38 -20.62 23.99 -11.18
N ASP A 39 -21.49 23.00 -11.44
CA ASP A 39 -22.59 22.70 -10.54
C ASP A 39 -22.15 21.87 -9.31
N ARG A 40 -22.99 21.90 -8.26
CA ARG A 40 -22.80 21.17 -7.00
C ARG A 40 -22.61 19.66 -7.20
N THR A 41 -23.38 19.05 -8.12
CA THR A 41 -23.30 17.60 -8.38
C THR A 41 -21.95 17.23 -8.97
N ARG A 42 -21.44 18.08 -9.87
CA ARG A 42 -20.11 17.88 -10.46
C ARG A 42 -19.00 17.96 -9.44
N LEU A 43 -19.05 18.96 -8.52
CA LEU A 43 -18.08 19.07 -7.43
C LEU A 43 -18.15 17.84 -6.50
N SER A 44 -19.35 17.41 -6.12
CA SER A 44 -19.56 16.23 -5.29
C SER A 44 -18.97 14.96 -5.93
N ASN A 45 -19.13 14.80 -7.26
CA ASN A 45 -18.52 13.71 -8.02
C ASN A 45 -16.97 13.81 -8.05
N MET A 46 -16.41 15.02 -8.06
CA MET A 46 -14.97 15.24 -8.00
C MET A 46 -14.44 14.90 -6.58
N GLU A 47 -15.11 15.35 -5.53
CA GLU A 47 -14.77 15.04 -4.15
C GLU A 47 -14.91 13.53 -3.82
N SER A 48 -15.71 12.80 -4.57
CA SER A 48 -15.85 11.33 -4.48
C SER A 48 -14.87 10.57 -5.39
N GLY A 49 -13.98 11.25 -6.12
CA GLY A 49 -13.03 10.64 -7.03
C GLY A 49 -13.61 10.17 -8.37
N ILE A 50 -14.94 10.29 -8.59
CA ILE A 50 -15.63 9.86 -9.82
C ILE A 50 -15.22 10.73 -11.02
N ARG A 51 -14.88 11.99 -10.78
CA ARG A 51 -14.36 12.91 -11.79
C ARG A 51 -13.02 13.49 -11.36
N PRO A 52 -12.06 13.63 -12.27
CA PRO A 52 -10.73 14.13 -11.95
C PRO A 52 -10.76 15.63 -11.63
N PHE A 53 -9.84 16.06 -10.77
CA PHE A 53 -9.43 17.44 -10.64
C PHE A 53 -8.32 17.76 -11.65
N SER A 54 -8.25 19.00 -12.15
CA SER A 54 -7.07 19.51 -12.82
C SER A 54 -6.13 20.20 -11.82
N PRO A 55 -4.83 20.34 -12.13
CA PRO A 55 -3.89 21.09 -11.31
C PRO A 55 -4.40 22.47 -10.89
N ASP A 56 -4.92 23.23 -11.85
CA ASP A 56 -5.41 24.59 -11.59
C ASP A 56 -6.60 24.61 -10.63
N ARG A 57 -7.51 23.64 -10.74
CA ARG A 57 -8.65 23.53 -9.82
C ARG A 57 -8.20 23.22 -8.39
N VAL A 58 -7.19 22.36 -8.23
CA VAL A 58 -6.62 22.08 -6.90
C VAL A 58 -6.05 23.37 -6.31
N ARG A 59 -5.23 24.12 -7.06
CA ARG A 59 -4.65 25.39 -6.59
C ARG A 59 -5.70 26.44 -6.30
N THR A 60 -6.71 26.57 -7.16
CA THR A 60 -7.84 27.52 -6.94
C THR A 60 -8.56 27.20 -5.63
N LEU A 61 -8.90 25.94 -5.38
CA LEU A 61 -9.58 25.54 -4.14
C LEU A 61 -8.68 25.73 -2.92
N ALA A 62 -7.42 25.31 -2.97
CA ALA A 62 -6.49 25.47 -1.87
C ALA A 62 -6.31 26.93 -1.44
N CYS A 63 -6.14 27.83 -2.42
CA CYS A 63 -6.06 29.27 -2.19
C CYS A 63 -7.32 29.81 -1.51
N ASN A 64 -8.51 29.48 -2.03
CA ASN A 64 -9.78 29.95 -1.47
C ASN A 64 -10.15 29.33 -0.11
N TYR A 65 -9.55 28.18 0.23
CA TYR A 65 -9.69 27.53 1.53
C TYR A 65 -8.59 27.96 2.52
N SER A 66 -7.78 28.97 2.14
CA SER A 66 -6.69 29.52 2.97
C SER A 66 -5.67 28.44 3.40
N CYS A 67 -5.43 27.44 2.55
CA CYS A 67 -4.37 26.48 2.79
C CYS A 67 -3.01 27.13 2.48
N THR A 68 -2.14 27.19 3.46
CA THR A 68 -0.80 27.82 3.38
C THR A 68 0.35 26.81 3.30
N ASP A 69 0.04 25.51 3.27
CA ASP A 69 1.04 24.45 3.15
C ASP A 69 1.30 24.18 1.66
N ASP A 70 2.29 24.85 1.09
CA ASP A 70 2.69 24.71 -0.30
C ASP A 70 3.11 23.28 -0.65
N GLY A 71 3.81 22.59 0.28
CA GLY A 71 4.22 21.21 0.09
C GLY A 71 3.03 20.27 -0.06
N TYR A 72 2.00 20.46 0.75
CA TYR A 72 0.77 19.70 0.67
C TYR A 72 -0.01 20.00 -0.61
N ILE A 73 -0.11 21.28 -1.01
CA ILE A 73 -0.78 21.69 -2.26
C ILE A 73 -0.10 21.04 -3.47
N GLU A 74 1.22 21.11 -3.57
CA GLU A 74 1.95 20.53 -4.70
C GLU A 74 1.87 18.99 -4.71
N ALA A 75 1.85 18.35 -3.54
CA ALA A 75 1.61 16.91 -3.45
C ALA A 75 0.21 16.52 -3.97
N LEU A 76 -0.84 17.30 -3.64
CA LEU A 76 -2.19 17.10 -4.19
C LEU A 76 -2.24 17.36 -5.70
N VAL A 77 -1.55 18.40 -6.18
CA VAL A 77 -1.41 18.68 -7.60
C VAL A 77 -0.76 17.53 -8.35
N ALA A 78 0.31 16.94 -7.80
CA ALA A 78 0.95 15.76 -8.37
C ALA A 78 0.01 14.54 -8.46
N MET A 79 -0.99 14.43 -7.56
CA MET A 79 -2.01 13.38 -7.62
C MET A 79 -2.99 13.56 -8.80
N THR A 80 -3.11 14.75 -9.40
CA THR A 80 -3.99 15.00 -10.56
C THR A 80 -3.45 14.44 -11.85
N SER A 81 -2.15 14.13 -11.91
CA SER A 81 -1.49 13.66 -13.14
C SER A 81 -1.98 12.27 -13.51
N THR A 82 -2.64 12.18 -14.67
CA THR A 82 -3.03 10.92 -15.30
C THR A 82 -2.14 10.58 -16.50
N LYS A 83 -1.04 11.36 -16.69
CA LYS A 83 -0.22 11.28 -17.91
C LYS A 83 0.54 9.98 -18.07
N GLU A 84 0.84 9.31 -16.98
CA GLU A 84 1.44 8.00 -17.01
C GLU A 84 0.48 7.01 -16.35
N ARG A 85 -0.27 6.30 -17.18
CA ARG A 85 -0.97 5.10 -16.70
C ARG A 85 0.09 4.12 -16.26
N GLY A 86 0.13 3.83 -14.95
CA GLY A 86 1.07 2.87 -14.41
C GLY A 86 0.89 1.48 -15.04
N TRP A 87 1.91 0.66 -14.95
CA TRP A 87 1.92 -0.70 -15.50
C TRP A 87 0.72 -1.54 -15.02
N TRP A 88 0.16 -1.28 -13.83
CA TRP A 88 -0.99 -1.99 -13.25
C TRP A 88 -2.28 -1.77 -14.04
N GLU A 89 -2.41 -0.69 -14.80
CA GLU A 89 -3.61 -0.40 -15.60
C GLU A 89 -3.90 -1.46 -16.67
N ARG A 90 -2.90 -2.17 -17.16
CA ARG A 90 -3.09 -3.27 -18.13
C ARG A 90 -3.86 -4.46 -17.55
N HIS A 91 -3.90 -4.58 -16.21
CA HIS A 91 -4.64 -5.61 -15.50
C HIS A 91 -6.09 -5.20 -15.17
N ARG A 92 -6.48 -3.97 -15.54
CA ARG A 92 -7.84 -3.46 -15.30
C ARG A 92 -8.88 -4.31 -16.03
N GLY A 93 -9.92 -4.73 -15.29
CA GLY A 93 -10.97 -5.64 -15.80
C GLY A 93 -10.59 -7.13 -15.78
N THR A 94 -9.32 -7.45 -15.50
CA THR A 94 -8.85 -8.84 -15.37
C THR A 94 -8.60 -9.22 -13.92
N LEU A 95 -8.07 -8.29 -13.12
CA LEU A 95 -7.85 -8.47 -11.68
C LEU A 95 -8.81 -7.61 -10.84
N PRO A 96 -9.07 -8.01 -9.59
CA PRO A 96 -9.79 -7.16 -8.63
C PRO A 96 -9.11 -5.79 -8.49
N SER A 97 -9.92 -4.71 -8.47
CA SER A 97 -9.40 -3.33 -8.40
C SER A 97 -8.47 -3.10 -7.21
N GLY A 98 -8.75 -3.70 -6.06
CA GLY A 98 -7.92 -3.54 -4.87
C GLY A 98 -6.47 -3.99 -5.05
N LEU A 99 -6.19 -4.99 -5.91
CA LEU A 99 -4.81 -5.38 -6.23
C LEU A 99 -4.09 -4.30 -7.06
N LEU A 100 -4.82 -3.61 -7.93
CA LEU A 100 -4.29 -2.50 -8.71
C LEU A 100 -4.03 -1.29 -7.80
N ASP A 101 -4.95 -1.03 -6.87
CA ASP A 101 -4.85 0.07 -5.91
C ASP A 101 -3.64 -0.10 -4.97
N ILE A 102 -3.30 -1.35 -4.56
CA ILE A 102 -2.07 -1.63 -3.82
C ILE A 102 -0.84 -1.29 -4.68
N ALA A 103 -0.81 -1.72 -5.94
CA ALA A 103 0.32 -1.45 -6.83
C ALA A 103 0.49 0.06 -7.08
N GLU A 104 -0.61 0.81 -7.27
CA GLU A 104 -0.61 2.27 -7.40
C GLU A 104 -0.11 2.95 -6.12
N LEU A 105 -0.55 2.48 -4.93
CA LEU A 105 -0.10 2.99 -3.64
C LEU A 105 1.41 2.80 -3.47
N GLU A 106 1.93 1.60 -3.68
CA GLU A 106 3.36 1.29 -3.59
C GLU A 106 4.20 2.10 -4.57
N TRP A 107 3.71 2.28 -5.79
CA TRP A 107 4.42 3.03 -6.84
C TRP A 107 4.63 4.50 -6.48
N HIS A 108 3.64 5.12 -5.83
CA HIS A 108 3.67 6.53 -5.47
C HIS A 108 4.16 6.80 -4.05
N ALA A 109 4.39 5.76 -3.25
CA ALA A 109 4.96 5.90 -1.92
C ALA A 109 6.42 6.39 -1.97
N THR A 110 6.81 7.16 -0.96
CA THR A 110 8.21 7.58 -0.73
C THR A 110 8.96 6.57 0.14
N ARG A 111 8.25 5.80 0.94
CA ARG A 111 8.74 4.66 1.72
C ARG A 111 7.57 3.74 2.04
N VAL A 112 7.83 2.45 2.16
CA VAL A 112 6.86 1.47 2.64
C VAL A 112 7.40 0.71 3.84
N ARG A 113 6.56 0.59 4.87
CA ARG A 113 6.79 -0.28 6.03
C ARG A 113 5.64 -1.28 6.11
N THR A 114 5.96 -2.55 6.23
CA THR A 114 4.93 -3.60 6.33
C THR A 114 5.14 -4.48 7.53
N ALA A 115 4.05 -4.94 8.13
CA ALA A 115 4.07 -5.98 9.16
C ALA A 115 3.33 -7.21 8.64
N GLN A 116 3.96 -8.37 8.75
CA GLN A 116 3.45 -9.63 8.25
C GLN A 116 3.39 -10.68 9.35
N VAL A 117 2.20 -11.28 9.53
CA VAL A 117 1.92 -12.25 10.59
C VAL A 117 1.50 -13.63 10.06
N MET A 118 1.13 -13.73 8.77
CA MET A 118 0.61 -14.95 8.16
C MET A 118 1.44 -15.45 6.95
N HIS A 119 2.04 -14.57 6.17
CA HIS A 119 2.83 -14.95 5.00
C HIS A 119 3.99 -13.96 4.77
N ALA A 120 4.98 -14.34 3.97
CA ALA A 120 6.08 -13.46 3.60
C ALA A 120 5.58 -12.14 2.96
N PRO A 121 6.32 -11.03 3.13
CA PRO A 121 5.95 -9.72 2.56
C PRO A 121 5.73 -9.81 1.05
N GLY A 122 4.61 -9.26 0.56
CA GLY A 122 4.16 -9.44 -0.83
C GLY A 122 5.18 -9.05 -1.89
N LEU A 123 5.94 -7.96 -1.68
CA LEU A 123 7.02 -7.53 -2.59
C LEU A 123 8.26 -8.43 -2.55
N LEU A 124 8.39 -9.26 -1.53
CA LEU A 124 9.53 -10.17 -1.33
C LEU A 124 9.14 -11.65 -1.44
N GLN A 125 8.01 -11.98 -2.08
CA GLN A 125 7.64 -13.38 -2.33
C GLN A 125 8.31 -13.91 -3.59
N THR A 126 8.76 -15.17 -3.57
CA THR A 126 9.09 -15.94 -4.78
C THR A 126 7.82 -16.34 -5.52
N GLU A 127 7.95 -16.71 -6.79
CA GLU A 127 6.78 -17.07 -7.61
C GLU A 127 6.03 -18.29 -7.04
N ASP A 128 6.76 -19.36 -6.67
CA ASP A 128 6.16 -20.57 -6.15
C ASP A 128 5.52 -20.38 -4.77
N TYR A 129 6.14 -19.56 -3.91
CA TYR A 129 5.55 -19.20 -2.63
C TYR A 129 4.28 -18.35 -2.82
N ALA A 130 4.29 -17.37 -3.72
CA ALA A 130 3.12 -16.56 -4.05
C ALA A 130 1.98 -17.42 -4.62
N ARG A 131 2.31 -18.40 -5.48
CA ARG A 131 1.35 -19.38 -6.00
C ARG A 131 0.74 -20.18 -4.86
N GLY A 132 1.56 -20.63 -3.89
CA GLY A 132 1.09 -21.31 -2.68
C GLY A 132 0.13 -20.43 -1.85
N VAL A 133 0.45 -19.15 -1.67
CA VAL A 133 -0.43 -18.20 -0.96
C VAL A 133 -1.77 -18.04 -1.67
N PHE A 134 -1.77 -17.85 -3.00
CA PHE A 134 -3.03 -17.66 -3.74
C PHE A 134 -3.85 -18.96 -3.88
N THR A 135 -3.21 -20.11 -3.88
CA THR A 135 -3.91 -21.41 -3.89
C THR A 135 -4.61 -21.69 -2.55
N ALA A 136 -4.12 -21.13 -1.46
CA ALA A 136 -4.73 -21.28 -0.13
C ALA A 136 -5.92 -20.34 0.13
N VAL A 137 -6.30 -19.49 -0.82
CA VAL A 137 -7.42 -18.55 -0.68
C VAL A 137 -8.76 -19.30 -0.69
N LEU A 138 -9.70 -18.85 0.14
CA LEU A 138 -11.09 -19.36 0.18
C LEU A 138 -12.09 -18.25 -0.13
N PRO A 139 -13.12 -18.51 -1.00
CA PRO A 139 -13.28 -19.72 -1.81
C PRO A 139 -12.13 -19.93 -2.78
N PRO A 140 -11.89 -21.17 -3.26
CA PRO A 140 -10.76 -21.46 -4.13
C PRO A 140 -10.78 -20.66 -5.44
N LEU A 141 -9.64 -20.14 -5.81
CA LEU A 141 -9.45 -19.46 -7.09
C LEU A 141 -9.26 -20.48 -8.22
N THR A 142 -9.70 -20.14 -9.42
CA THR A 142 -9.35 -20.92 -10.61
C THR A 142 -7.84 -20.83 -10.89
N ARG A 143 -7.30 -21.82 -11.61
CA ARG A 143 -5.89 -21.80 -12.00
C ARG A 143 -5.48 -20.52 -12.74
N LEU A 144 -6.34 -20.02 -13.64
CA LEU A 144 -6.07 -18.78 -14.37
C LEU A 144 -6.01 -17.57 -13.41
N GLU A 145 -6.94 -17.48 -12.47
CA GLU A 145 -6.93 -16.40 -11.49
C GLU A 145 -5.70 -16.42 -10.59
N VAL A 146 -5.23 -17.62 -10.21
CA VAL A 146 -3.97 -17.77 -9.44
C VAL A 146 -2.80 -17.23 -10.26
N GLU A 147 -2.62 -17.69 -11.50
CA GLU A 147 -1.48 -17.27 -12.34
C GLU A 147 -1.50 -15.77 -12.65
N LEU A 148 -2.67 -15.18 -12.89
CA LEU A 148 -2.81 -13.74 -13.11
C LEU A 148 -2.39 -12.95 -11.87
N ARG A 149 -2.76 -13.39 -10.66
CA ARG A 149 -2.35 -12.76 -9.40
C ARG A 149 -0.86 -12.94 -9.12
N VAL A 150 -0.32 -14.11 -9.43
CA VAL A 150 1.13 -14.38 -9.32
C VAL A 150 1.91 -13.45 -10.26
N ALA A 151 1.55 -13.38 -11.53
CA ALA A 151 2.19 -12.49 -12.49
C ALA A 151 2.17 -11.03 -12.03
N HIS A 152 1.00 -10.52 -11.63
CA HIS A 152 0.86 -9.17 -11.09
C HIS A 152 1.73 -8.97 -9.83
N ARG A 153 1.81 -9.95 -8.93
CA ARG A 153 2.66 -9.86 -7.73
C ARG A 153 4.14 -9.77 -8.07
N MET A 154 4.59 -10.53 -9.07
CA MET A 154 5.97 -10.44 -9.54
C MET A 154 6.27 -9.07 -10.16
N GLU A 155 5.35 -8.52 -10.93
CA GLU A 155 5.50 -7.19 -11.53
C GLU A 155 5.60 -6.06 -10.50
N ARG A 156 4.91 -6.16 -9.36
CA ARG A 156 4.97 -5.15 -8.28
C ARG A 156 6.39 -4.92 -7.77
N ARG A 157 7.30 -5.89 -7.89
CA ARG A 157 8.71 -5.77 -7.47
C ARG A 157 9.46 -4.66 -8.17
N GLN A 158 9.03 -4.22 -9.35
CA GLN A 158 9.65 -3.11 -10.09
C GLN A 158 9.87 -1.86 -9.23
N VAL A 159 9.00 -1.65 -8.24
CA VAL A 159 9.12 -0.50 -7.33
C VAL A 159 10.39 -0.56 -6.48
N LEU A 160 10.91 -1.76 -6.19
CA LEU A 160 12.16 -1.98 -5.44
C LEU A 160 13.41 -1.91 -6.33
N GLU A 161 13.24 -1.93 -7.66
CA GLU A 161 14.32 -2.09 -8.66
C GLU A 161 14.49 -0.87 -9.57
N ARG A 162 13.53 0.06 -9.56
CA ARG A 162 13.57 1.28 -10.36
C ARG A 162 14.81 2.15 -10.03
N PRO A 163 15.22 3.10 -10.89
CA PRO A 163 16.42 3.95 -10.67
C PRO A 163 16.44 4.67 -9.32
N SER A 164 15.26 5.04 -8.80
CA SER A 164 15.08 5.54 -7.44
C SER A 164 14.28 4.49 -6.66
N PRO A 165 14.93 3.45 -6.13
CA PRO A 165 14.25 2.31 -5.54
C PRO A 165 13.51 2.70 -4.26
N LEU A 166 12.34 2.11 -4.05
CA LEU A 166 11.52 2.36 -2.87
C LEU A 166 12.22 1.86 -1.61
N PRO A 167 12.45 2.70 -0.59
CA PRO A 167 12.85 2.24 0.74
C PRO A 167 11.75 1.35 1.34
N TYR A 168 12.13 0.14 1.73
CA TYR A 168 11.19 -0.89 2.15
C TYR A 168 11.63 -1.58 3.44
N ILE A 169 10.79 -1.51 4.49
CA ILE A 169 11.03 -2.18 5.77
C ILE A 169 9.93 -3.22 5.99
N ALA A 170 10.34 -4.46 6.18
CA ALA A 170 9.42 -5.57 6.45
C ALA A 170 9.64 -6.11 7.86
N TYR A 171 8.66 -5.90 8.75
CA TYR A 171 8.57 -6.58 10.03
C TYR A 171 7.86 -7.92 9.82
N VAL A 172 8.54 -9.01 10.08
CA VAL A 172 8.03 -10.37 9.86
C VAL A 172 7.97 -11.10 11.18
N HIS A 173 6.78 -11.50 11.62
CA HIS A 173 6.69 -12.33 12.82
C HIS A 173 7.32 -13.71 12.55
N GLU A 174 8.07 -14.26 13.50
CA GLU A 174 8.79 -15.53 13.34
C GLU A 174 7.90 -16.68 12.86
N ALA A 175 6.63 -16.72 13.26
CA ALA A 175 5.69 -17.75 12.84
C ALA A 175 5.56 -17.85 11.32
N VAL A 176 5.62 -16.70 10.60
CA VAL A 176 5.55 -16.64 9.13
C VAL A 176 6.63 -17.49 8.48
N LEU A 177 7.84 -17.50 9.06
CA LEU A 177 9.00 -18.20 8.50
C LEU A 177 8.85 -19.73 8.56
N ARG A 178 7.89 -20.22 9.35
CA ARG A 178 7.61 -21.64 9.56
C ARG A 178 6.34 -22.13 8.87
N MET A 179 5.60 -21.23 8.18
CA MET A 179 4.38 -21.58 7.45
C MET A 179 4.71 -22.03 6.02
N PRO A 180 4.44 -23.31 5.65
CA PRO A 180 4.93 -23.89 4.40
C PRO A 180 3.98 -23.59 3.21
N TYR A 181 3.88 -22.35 2.77
CA TYR A 181 3.16 -22.02 1.54
C TYR A 181 3.86 -22.58 0.30
N GLY A 182 3.14 -23.34 -0.51
CA GLY A 182 3.70 -24.02 -1.68
C GLY A 182 4.56 -25.25 -1.36
N GLY A 183 4.58 -25.70 -0.09
CA GLY A 183 5.36 -26.82 0.38
C GLY A 183 6.76 -26.42 0.91
N THR A 184 7.48 -27.41 1.43
CA THR A 184 8.77 -27.20 2.10
C THR A 184 9.82 -26.57 1.18
N GLU A 185 9.96 -27.09 -0.04
CA GLU A 185 10.97 -26.58 -0.99
C GLU A 185 10.72 -25.12 -1.38
N ALA A 186 9.48 -24.77 -1.73
CA ALA A 186 9.11 -23.39 -2.03
C ALA A 186 9.37 -22.46 -0.83
N THR A 187 9.09 -22.94 0.38
CA THR A 187 9.34 -22.17 1.61
C THR A 187 10.83 -21.98 1.86
N GLN A 188 11.65 -23.02 1.71
CA GLN A 188 13.11 -22.90 1.83
C GLN A 188 13.70 -21.91 0.82
N GLN A 189 13.23 -21.94 -0.44
CA GLN A 189 13.65 -20.98 -1.47
C GLN A 189 13.20 -19.56 -1.12
N GLN A 190 11.97 -19.41 -0.60
CA GLN A 190 11.45 -18.14 -0.10
C GLN A 190 12.33 -17.55 1.02
N LEU A 191 12.74 -18.35 1.99
CA LEU A 191 13.59 -17.89 3.08
C LEU A 191 14.98 -17.48 2.60
N LYS A 192 15.58 -18.24 1.68
CA LYS A 192 16.85 -17.85 1.02
C LYS A 192 16.70 -16.53 0.27
N TYR A 193 15.59 -16.34 -0.44
CA TYR A 193 15.28 -15.11 -1.17
C TYR A 193 15.13 -13.91 -0.22
N LEU A 194 14.43 -14.07 0.91
CA LEU A 194 14.35 -13.01 1.93
C LEU A 194 15.72 -12.58 2.42
N CYS A 195 16.63 -13.53 2.70
CA CYS A 195 18.00 -13.22 3.09
C CYS A 195 18.73 -12.41 2.02
N SER A 196 18.69 -12.85 0.74
CA SER A 196 19.38 -12.17 -0.35
C SER A 196 18.83 -10.76 -0.60
N GLN A 197 17.49 -10.59 -0.55
CA GLN A 197 16.89 -9.26 -0.72
C GLN A 197 17.21 -8.30 0.42
N SER A 198 17.33 -8.81 1.64
CA SER A 198 17.68 -7.99 2.82
C SER A 198 19.14 -7.50 2.84
N GLU A 199 19.97 -7.90 1.87
CA GLU A 199 21.34 -7.39 1.67
C GLU A 199 21.36 -6.12 0.79
N ARG A 200 20.24 -5.75 0.17
CA ARG A 200 20.11 -4.52 -0.62
C ARG A 200 19.95 -3.31 0.29
N GLU A 201 20.52 -2.18 -0.07
CA GLU A 201 20.50 -0.95 0.72
C GLU A 201 19.10 -0.39 0.99
N ASN A 202 18.18 -0.61 0.05
CA ASN A 202 16.81 -0.11 0.15
C ASN A 202 15.83 -1.09 0.82
N ILE A 203 16.26 -2.28 1.26
CA ILE A 203 15.39 -3.32 1.81
C ILE A 203 15.88 -3.77 3.19
N GLU A 204 15.03 -3.61 4.19
CA GLU A 204 15.24 -4.16 5.51
C GLU A 204 14.22 -5.28 5.80
N VAL A 205 14.70 -6.44 6.22
CA VAL A 205 13.86 -7.51 6.76
C VAL A 205 14.22 -7.71 8.23
N ARG A 206 13.24 -7.46 9.10
CA ARG A 206 13.42 -7.52 10.55
C ARG A 206 12.43 -8.49 11.16
N VAL A 207 12.93 -9.52 11.81
CA VAL A 207 12.09 -10.55 12.43
C VAL A 207 11.69 -10.12 13.83
N ILE A 208 10.41 -10.27 14.15
CA ILE A 208 9.87 -10.17 15.51
C ILE A 208 9.81 -11.60 16.05
N PRO A 209 10.70 -11.97 17.00
CA PRO A 209 10.77 -13.32 17.50
C PRO A 209 9.58 -13.67 18.41
N THR A 210 9.20 -14.94 18.45
CA THR A 210 8.12 -15.43 19.32
C THR A 210 8.38 -15.16 20.81
N SER A 211 9.64 -15.04 21.21
CA SER A 211 10.04 -14.68 22.58
C SER A 211 9.66 -13.25 22.98
N THR A 212 9.31 -12.39 22.03
CA THR A 212 8.82 -11.02 22.33
C THR A 212 7.48 -11.04 23.07
N GLY A 213 6.71 -12.13 22.99
CA GLY A 213 5.40 -12.26 23.63
C GLY A 213 4.28 -11.70 22.76
N GLY A 214 3.32 -11.00 23.40
CA GLY A 214 2.13 -10.49 22.70
C GLY A 214 2.46 -9.49 21.59
N PHE A 215 1.83 -9.68 20.43
CA PHE A 215 1.99 -8.81 19.28
C PHE A 215 0.86 -7.77 19.26
N PRO A 216 1.14 -6.44 19.32
CA PRO A 216 0.11 -5.41 19.20
C PRO A 216 -0.44 -5.37 17.78
N GLY A 217 -1.70 -4.97 17.63
CA GLY A 217 -2.31 -4.82 16.31
C GLY A 217 -3.21 -5.97 15.88
N ALA A 218 -3.64 -6.83 16.80
CA ALA A 218 -4.68 -7.85 16.60
C ALA A 218 -4.44 -8.80 15.41
N GLY A 219 -3.17 -9.05 15.04
CA GLY A 219 -2.84 -10.06 14.03
C GLY A 219 -3.17 -9.68 12.59
N HIS A 220 -3.43 -8.42 12.28
CA HIS A 220 -3.60 -7.98 10.91
C HIS A 220 -2.26 -7.68 10.24
N ALA A 221 -2.09 -8.22 9.02
CA ALA A 221 -1.05 -7.72 8.12
C ALA A 221 -1.35 -6.27 7.74
N LEU A 222 -0.33 -5.42 7.76
CA LEU A 222 -0.47 -4.02 7.37
C LEU A 222 0.65 -3.59 6.42
N LEU A 223 0.32 -2.65 5.55
CA LEU A 223 1.26 -1.90 4.74
C LEU A 223 1.04 -0.42 5.03
N TYR A 224 2.06 0.26 5.54
CA TYR A 224 2.09 1.69 5.75
C TYR A 224 2.90 2.34 4.63
N ALA A 225 2.24 3.12 3.79
CA ALA A 225 2.86 3.88 2.73
C ALA A 225 3.02 5.33 3.17
N ASP A 226 4.27 5.79 3.28
CA ASP A 226 4.55 7.21 3.49
C ASP A 226 4.26 7.95 2.18
N GLY A 227 3.45 9.00 2.25
CA GLY A 227 3.14 9.89 1.12
C GLY A 227 4.26 10.88 0.83
N ALA A 228 4.06 11.73 -0.18
CA ALA A 228 4.98 12.84 -0.47
C ALA A 228 5.05 13.85 0.71
N VAL A 229 3.98 13.93 1.49
CA VAL A 229 3.88 14.67 2.75
C VAL A 229 3.13 13.81 3.77
N PRO A 230 3.36 14.00 5.09
CA PRO A 230 2.75 13.17 6.14
C PRO A 230 1.22 13.13 6.12
N GLN A 231 0.57 14.20 5.63
CA GLN A 231 -0.87 14.27 5.48
C GLN A 231 -1.41 13.26 4.45
N LEU A 232 -0.57 12.78 3.52
CA LEU A 232 -0.93 11.84 2.47
C LEU A 232 -0.49 10.40 2.77
N ASP A 233 -0.01 10.12 3.99
CA ASP A 233 0.25 8.75 4.42
C ASP A 233 -1.02 7.90 4.30
N THR A 234 -0.85 6.63 3.99
CA THR A 234 -1.96 5.70 3.83
C THR A 234 -1.59 4.34 4.42
N VAL A 235 -2.52 3.73 5.13
CA VAL A 235 -2.40 2.34 5.58
C VAL A 235 -3.32 1.46 4.76
N GLN A 236 -2.78 0.35 4.28
CA GLN A 236 -3.55 -0.74 3.70
C GLN A 236 -3.55 -1.91 4.67
N LEU A 237 -4.70 -2.51 4.87
CA LEU A 237 -4.93 -3.70 5.68
C LEU A 237 -5.46 -4.82 4.79
N ASP A 238 -5.01 -6.04 5.03
CA ASP A 238 -5.61 -7.21 4.40
C ASP A 238 -6.87 -7.62 5.15
N SER A 239 -7.98 -7.78 4.44
CA SER A 239 -9.23 -8.31 4.97
C SER A 239 -9.76 -9.46 4.12
N ALA A 240 -10.73 -10.22 4.65
CA ALA A 240 -11.40 -11.29 3.91
C ALA A 240 -12.13 -10.80 2.64
N HIS A 241 -12.42 -9.51 2.57
CA HIS A 241 -13.13 -8.89 1.44
C HIS A 241 -12.19 -8.18 0.45
N GLY A 242 -10.88 -8.25 0.68
CA GLY A 242 -9.86 -7.56 -0.10
C GLY A 242 -9.12 -6.48 0.72
N PRO A 243 -8.28 -5.67 0.07
CA PRO A 243 -7.52 -4.63 0.75
C PRO A 243 -8.45 -3.49 1.19
N GLU A 244 -8.26 -3.04 2.42
CA GLU A 244 -8.91 -1.87 2.99
C GLU A 244 -7.88 -0.75 3.15
N PHE A 245 -8.25 0.48 2.75
CA PHE A 245 -7.37 1.63 2.83
C PHE A 245 -7.89 2.63 3.86
N THR A 246 -7.00 3.10 4.70
CA THR A 246 -7.32 4.13 5.70
C THR A 246 -6.29 5.25 5.71
N HIS A 247 -6.77 6.45 5.99
CA HIS A 247 -5.98 7.68 6.00
C HIS A 247 -6.47 8.68 7.05
N ALA A 248 -7.37 8.26 7.94
CA ALA A 248 -7.83 9.11 9.04
C ALA A 248 -6.69 9.35 10.04
N ASP A 249 -6.44 10.59 10.41
CA ASP A 249 -5.30 11.02 11.23
C ASP A 249 -5.17 10.22 12.55
N ALA A 250 -6.30 9.95 13.22
CA ALA A 250 -6.31 9.15 14.45
C ALA A 250 -5.87 7.69 14.21
N GLN A 251 -6.26 7.11 13.06
CA GLN A 251 -5.86 5.75 12.69
C GLN A 251 -4.38 5.71 12.28
N LEU A 252 -3.92 6.67 11.48
CA LEU A 252 -2.50 6.80 11.12
C LEU A 252 -1.61 6.93 12.36
N THR A 253 -2.01 7.73 13.34
CA THR A 253 -1.28 7.89 14.61
C THR A 253 -1.16 6.56 15.35
N LYS A 254 -2.24 5.75 15.39
CA LYS A 254 -2.23 4.42 15.99
C LYS A 254 -1.26 3.49 15.26
N TYR A 255 -1.28 3.46 13.92
CA TYR A 255 -0.38 2.59 13.16
C TYR A 255 1.07 3.04 13.24
N ARG A 256 1.37 4.34 13.32
CA ARG A 256 2.72 4.83 13.64
C ARG A 256 3.21 4.33 14.99
N SER A 257 2.34 4.31 16.00
CA SER A 257 2.69 3.75 17.33
C SER A 257 2.98 2.25 17.26
N HIS A 258 2.23 1.49 16.45
CA HIS A 258 2.51 0.06 16.22
C HIS A 258 3.87 -0.14 15.53
N LEU A 259 4.17 0.64 14.49
CA LEU A 259 5.46 0.57 13.80
C LEU A 259 6.63 0.92 14.71
N ASN A 260 6.48 1.94 15.56
CA ASN A 260 7.51 2.31 16.55
C ASN A 260 7.75 1.19 17.56
N TRP A 261 6.69 0.51 18.00
CA TRP A 261 6.84 -0.66 18.85
C TRP A 261 7.58 -1.80 18.13
N MET A 262 7.23 -2.07 16.85
CA MET A 262 7.90 -3.09 16.04
C MET A 262 9.38 -2.79 15.83
N ASP A 263 9.75 -1.52 15.66
CA ASP A 263 11.13 -1.08 15.57
C ASP A 263 11.95 -1.46 16.82
N GLY A 264 11.36 -1.31 18.00
CA GLY A 264 12.00 -1.69 19.27
C GLY A 264 12.02 -3.19 19.53
N ALA A 265 11.00 -3.93 19.07
CA ALA A 265 10.79 -5.34 19.34
C ALA A 265 11.49 -6.27 18.33
N ALA A 266 11.70 -5.81 17.11
CA ALA A 266 12.29 -6.61 16.04
C ALA A 266 13.82 -6.73 16.20
N MET A 267 14.33 -7.86 15.80
CA MET A 267 15.78 -8.10 15.67
C MET A 267 16.40 -7.17 14.64
N THR A 268 17.69 -6.94 14.72
CA THR A 268 18.45 -6.26 13.65
C THR A 268 18.40 -7.07 12.36
N SER A 269 18.59 -6.41 11.19
CA SER A 269 18.60 -7.10 9.90
C SER A 269 19.63 -8.26 9.85
N ALA A 270 20.81 -8.10 10.46
CA ALA A 270 21.81 -9.15 10.52
C ALA A 270 21.33 -10.36 11.33
N ALA A 271 20.86 -10.14 12.58
CA ALA A 271 20.34 -11.20 13.43
C ALA A 271 19.09 -11.87 12.81
N SER A 272 18.25 -11.09 12.10
CA SER A 272 17.10 -11.62 11.37
C SER A 272 17.53 -12.59 10.26
N ARG A 273 18.56 -12.24 9.46
CA ARG A 273 19.10 -13.15 8.44
C ARG A 273 19.63 -14.45 9.05
N ASP A 274 20.31 -14.38 10.20
CA ASP A 274 20.82 -15.57 10.85
C ASP A 274 19.71 -16.49 11.34
N LEU A 275 18.64 -15.94 11.92
CA LEU A 275 17.45 -16.70 12.31
C LEU A 275 16.74 -17.30 11.08
N ILE A 276 16.55 -16.53 10.00
CA ILE A 276 15.93 -17.01 8.76
C ILE A 276 16.74 -18.18 8.17
N ARG A 277 18.09 -18.05 8.10
CA ARG A 277 18.98 -19.13 7.63
C ARG A 277 18.89 -20.38 8.50
N LYS A 278 18.79 -20.22 9.82
CA LYS A 278 18.60 -21.34 10.72
C LYS A 278 17.30 -22.06 10.45
N ILE A 279 16.18 -21.33 10.40
CA ILE A 279 14.85 -21.91 10.12
C ILE A 279 14.84 -22.62 8.76
N ALA A 280 15.48 -22.02 7.73
CA ALA A 280 15.54 -22.63 6.38
C ALA A 280 16.31 -23.98 6.35
N ARG A 281 17.23 -24.20 7.29
CA ARG A 281 17.92 -25.49 7.43
C ARG A 281 17.12 -26.53 8.20
N ASP A 282 16.26 -26.06 9.12
CA ASP A 282 15.45 -26.91 9.99
C ASP A 282 14.16 -27.40 9.32
N LEU A 283 13.77 -26.83 8.15
CA LEU A 283 12.65 -27.25 7.30
C LEU A 283 13.07 -28.39 6.35
#